data_5449ef05bedbcd56474c5248143d778e
#
_entry.id   5449ef05bedbcd56474c5248143d778e
#
_cell.length_a   1.000
_cell.length_b   1.000
_cell.length_c   1.000
_cell.angle_alpha   90.00
_cell.angle_beta   90.00
_cell.angle_gamma   90.00
#
_symmetry.space_group_name_H-M   'P 1'
#
loop_
_entity.id
_entity.type
_entity.pdbx_description
1 polymer ?
#
loop_
_entity_poly.entity_id
_entity_poly.type
_entity_poly.pdbx_seq_one_letter_code
_entity_poly.pdbx_strand_id
1 'polypeptide(L)'
;MTNEKQIIECVPNFSEGRDMSIIKQITNAIESVDGVRMLDIDPGEATNRTVVTFVGAPEAVVEAAFRGAKKAGELIDMRKHHGAHPRMGATDVLPLIPVAGITLEECAVLARKLAERMAHEAGIPCYAYEAAALKPERKNLAVCRAGEYEALLEKLTDPEKQPDFMPIGENGELRIRNCQSLCLEPAAPLLAHATSLSP
;
A
#
# COMPACT_ATOMS: atom_id res chain seq x y z
N MET A 1 -11.71 -18.98 25.43
CA MET A 1 -11.44 -18.07 24.30
C MET A 1 -10.90 -18.94 23.19
N THR A 2 -11.67 -19.17 22.14
CA THR A 2 -11.23 -19.92 20.96
C THR A 2 -10.11 -19.11 20.32
N ASN A 3 -8.93 -19.70 20.25
CA ASN A 3 -7.76 -19.13 19.59
C ASN A 3 -8.02 -19.25 18.06
N GLU A 4 -8.94 -18.44 17.54
CA GLU A 4 -9.20 -18.40 16.11
C GLU A 4 -7.95 -17.88 15.42
N LYS A 5 -7.48 -18.62 14.42
CA LYS A 5 -6.30 -18.25 13.65
C LYS A 5 -6.59 -16.95 12.90
N GLN A 6 -5.88 -15.89 13.24
CA GLN A 6 -6.01 -14.61 12.54
C GLN A 6 -5.48 -14.72 11.11
N ILE A 7 -6.27 -14.22 10.17
CA ILE A 7 -5.93 -14.17 8.74
C ILE A 7 -6.29 -12.80 8.21
N ILE A 8 -5.35 -12.18 7.51
CA ILE A 8 -5.57 -10.98 6.73
C ILE A 8 -5.17 -11.21 5.27
N GLU A 9 -5.80 -10.45 4.39
CA GLU A 9 -5.44 -10.32 2.98
C GLU A 9 -4.75 -8.99 2.75
N CYS A 10 -3.83 -8.92 1.79
CA CYS A 10 -3.25 -7.71 1.30
C CYS A 10 -3.37 -7.65 -0.23
N VAL A 11 -3.80 -6.49 -0.75
CA VAL A 11 -4.04 -6.29 -2.19
C VAL A 11 -3.29 -5.04 -2.69
N PRO A 12 -1.94 -5.03 -2.63
CA PRO A 12 -1.16 -3.90 -3.10
C PRO A 12 -1.30 -3.70 -4.60
N ASN A 13 -1.20 -2.43 -4.99
CA ASN A 13 -1.21 -2.01 -6.38
C ASN A 13 0.13 -1.35 -6.70
N PHE A 14 0.88 -1.96 -7.62
CA PHE A 14 2.19 -1.49 -8.04
C PHE A 14 2.12 -0.78 -9.39
N SER A 15 2.82 0.34 -9.53
CA SER A 15 2.86 1.15 -10.76
C SER A 15 3.81 0.54 -11.81
N GLU A 16 3.59 -0.70 -12.16
CA GLU A 16 4.24 -1.45 -13.23
C GLU A 16 3.28 -2.54 -13.73
N GLY A 17 2.99 -2.55 -15.00
CA GLY A 17 2.07 -3.53 -15.61
C GLY A 17 2.57 -4.09 -16.93
N ARG A 18 3.83 -3.78 -17.33
CA ARG A 18 4.41 -4.11 -18.63
C ARG A 18 5.69 -4.95 -18.52
N ASP A 19 6.58 -4.58 -17.60
CA ASP A 19 7.82 -5.32 -17.40
C ASP A 19 7.62 -6.45 -16.36
N MET A 20 7.37 -7.66 -16.89
CA MET A 20 7.20 -8.86 -16.08
C MET A 20 8.43 -9.21 -15.24
N SER A 21 9.62 -8.72 -15.59
CA SER A 21 10.83 -8.98 -14.80
C SER A 21 10.84 -8.15 -13.52
N ILE A 22 10.33 -6.93 -13.56
CA ILE A 22 10.12 -6.05 -12.39
C ILE A 22 9.01 -6.63 -11.52
N ILE A 23 7.86 -6.97 -12.12
CA ILE A 23 6.72 -7.55 -11.40
C ILE A 23 7.17 -8.82 -10.65
N LYS A 24 7.90 -9.72 -11.31
CA LYS A 24 8.40 -10.96 -10.70
C LYS A 24 9.37 -10.71 -9.54
N GLN A 25 10.23 -9.70 -9.61
CA GLN A 25 11.11 -9.36 -8.50
C GLN A 25 10.32 -8.86 -7.28
N ILE A 26 9.26 -8.09 -7.51
CA ILE A 26 8.37 -7.60 -6.44
C ILE A 26 7.63 -8.79 -5.81
N THR A 27 7.00 -9.65 -6.62
CA THR A 27 6.24 -10.80 -6.12
C THR A 27 7.15 -11.84 -5.43
N ASN A 28 8.36 -12.08 -5.92
CA ASN A 28 9.35 -12.92 -5.24
C ASN A 28 9.73 -12.35 -3.86
N ALA A 29 9.82 -11.02 -3.70
CA ALA A 29 10.09 -10.41 -2.40
C ALA A 29 8.92 -10.65 -1.41
N ILE A 30 7.68 -10.63 -1.88
CA ILE A 30 6.49 -10.98 -1.10
C ILE A 30 6.51 -12.47 -0.71
N GLU A 31 6.71 -13.36 -1.68
CA GLU A 31 6.72 -14.82 -1.49
C GLU A 31 7.90 -15.32 -0.65
N SER A 32 8.95 -14.51 -0.48
CA SER A 32 10.10 -14.84 0.37
C SER A 32 9.77 -14.87 1.87
N VAL A 33 8.56 -14.46 2.25
CA VAL A 33 8.11 -14.47 3.64
C VAL A 33 7.34 -15.74 3.94
N ASP A 34 7.84 -16.53 4.88
CA ASP A 34 7.18 -17.75 5.32
C ASP A 34 5.78 -17.46 5.89
N GLY A 35 4.82 -18.32 5.54
CA GLY A 35 3.43 -18.20 6.01
C GLY A 35 2.56 -17.27 5.17
N VAL A 36 3.09 -16.69 4.09
CA VAL A 36 2.33 -15.95 3.09
C VAL A 36 1.96 -16.87 1.93
N ARG A 37 0.73 -16.74 1.44
CA ARG A 37 0.25 -17.42 0.25
C ARG A 37 -0.16 -16.40 -0.79
N MET A 38 0.52 -16.39 -1.93
CA MET A 38 0.12 -15.64 -3.11
C MET A 38 -1.17 -16.24 -3.68
N LEU A 39 -2.16 -15.40 -3.96
CA LEU A 39 -3.44 -15.81 -4.54
C LEU A 39 -3.55 -15.40 -6.00
N ASP A 40 -3.14 -14.16 -6.34
CA ASP A 40 -3.28 -13.63 -7.68
C ASP A 40 -2.23 -12.56 -8.00
N ILE A 41 -1.90 -12.45 -9.31
CA ILE A 41 -1.05 -11.41 -9.88
C ILE A 41 -1.69 -10.99 -11.19
N ASP A 42 -2.30 -9.79 -11.21
CA ASP A 42 -3.06 -9.26 -12.34
C ASP A 42 -2.35 -8.03 -12.94
N PRO A 43 -1.50 -8.21 -13.97
CA PRO A 43 -0.82 -7.11 -14.65
C PRO A 43 -1.73 -6.47 -15.70
N GLY A 44 -1.92 -5.15 -15.61
CA GLY A 44 -2.68 -4.33 -16.55
C GLY A 44 -1.78 -3.46 -17.42
N GLU A 45 -1.54 -3.84 -18.68
CA GLU A 45 -0.64 -3.12 -19.60
C GLU A 45 -1.12 -1.69 -19.89
N ALA A 46 -2.43 -1.50 -20.13
CA ALA A 46 -3.01 -0.19 -20.45
C ALA A 46 -2.93 0.79 -19.28
N THR A 47 -3.18 0.30 -18.07
CA THR A 47 -3.09 1.09 -16.84
C THR A 47 -1.65 1.24 -16.35
N ASN A 48 -0.74 0.41 -16.86
CA ASN A 48 0.64 0.25 -16.41
C ASN A 48 0.68 0.04 -14.88
N ARG A 49 -0.07 -0.96 -14.41
CA ARG A 49 -0.28 -1.25 -12.99
C ARG A 49 -0.53 -2.73 -12.81
N THR A 50 0.02 -3.31 -11.75
CA THR A 50 -0.26 -4.69 -11.34
C THR A 50 -0.95 -4.70 -9.99
N VAL A 51 -2.05 -5.43 -9.90
CA VAL A 51 -2.70 -5.78 -8.63
C VAL A 51 -2.16 -7.13 -8.19
N VAL A 52 -1.71 -7.21 -6.95
CA VAL A 52 -1.20 -8.46 -6.36
C VAL A 52 -2.06 -8.78 -5.15
N THR A 53 -2.48 -10.04 -5.00
CA THR A 53 -3.30 -10.49 -3.87
C THR A 53 -2.58 -11.60 -3.12
N PHE A 54 -2.43 -11.46 -1.80
CA PHE A 54 -1.85 -12.49 -0.94
C PHE A 54 -2.47 -12.49 0.45
N VAL A 55 -2.40 -13.62 1.14
CA VAL A 55 -2.98 -13.85 2.46
C VAL A 55 -2.01 -14.53 3.40
N GLY A 56 -2.27 -14.41 4.70
CA GLY A 56 -1.50 -15.09 5.74
C GLY A 56 -1.84 -14.60 7.14
N ALA A 57 -1.03 -14.99 8.11
CA ALA A 57 -1.08 -14.40 9.44
C ALA A 57 -0.69 -12.91 9.39
N PRO A 58 -1.24 -12.05 10.28
CA PRO A 58 -1.03 -10.60 10.23
C PRO A 58 0.44 -10.19 10.13
N GLU A 59 1.30 -10.77 10.95
CA GLU A 59 2.72 -10.42 10.99
C GLU A 59 3.44 -10.79 9.68
N ALA A 60 3.13 -11.96 9.12
CA ALA A 60 3.72 -12.42 7.87
C ALA A 60 3.27 -11.55 6.70
N VAL A 61 1.97 -11.20 6.63
CA VAL A 61 1.42 -10.33 5.58
C VAL A 61 2.00 -8.92 5.66
N VAL A 62 2.13 -8.33 6.86
CA VAL A 62 2.74 -7.01 7.06
C VAL A 62 4.21 -7.02 6.62
N GLU A 63 4.97 -8.07 6.96
CA GLU A 63 6.37 -8.21 6.50
C GLU A 63 6.45 -8.35 4.98
N ALA A 64 5.60 -9.17 4.38
CA ALA A 64 5.56 -9.37 2.93
C ALA A 64 5.18 -8.07 2.18
N ALA A 65 4.19 -7.34 2.70
CA ALA A 65 3.77 -6.05 2.18
C ALA A 65 4.92 -5.03 2.23
N PHE A 66 5.67 -5.00 3.35
CA PHE A 66 6.85 -4.16 3.49
C PHE A 66 7.92 -4.50 2.44
N ARG A 67 8.27 -5.79 2.30
CA ARG A 67 9.29 -6.22 1.33
C ARG A 67 8.89 -5.92 -0.11
N GLY A 68 7.62 -6.20 -0.46
CA GLY A 68 7.09 -5.91 -1.80
C GLY A 68 7.13 -4.43 -2.14
N ALA A 69 6.62 -3.57 -1.26
CA ALA A 69 6.60 -2.12 -1.47
C ALA A 69 8.01 -1.50 -1.49
N LYS A 70 8.91 -1.97 -0.62
CA LYS A 70 10.32 -1.56 -0.65
C LYS A 70 10.98 -1.94 -1.97
N LYS A 71 10.74 -3.18 -2.45
CA LYS A 71 11.27 -3.66 -3.73
C LYS A 71 10.70 -2.87 -4.90
N ALA A 72 9.41 -2.57 -4.91
CA ALA A 72 8.80 -1.69 -5.91
C ALA A 72 9.45 -0.31 -5.92
N GLY A 73 9.68 0.29 -4.75
CA GLY A 73 10.37 1.57 -4.61
C GLY A 73 11.82 1.57 -5.10
N GLU A 74 12.48 0.43 -5.11
CA GLU A 74 13.85 0.27 -5.65
C GLU A 74 13.87 0.16 -7.19
N LEU A 75 12.85 -0.44 -7.78
CA LEU A 75 12.82 -0.84 -9.20
C LEU A 75 12.03 0.12 -10.09
N ILE A 76 10.96 0.72 -9.57
CA ILE A 76 10.03 1.55 -10.36
C ILE A 76 10.45 3.02 -10.25
N ASP A 77 10.80 3.63 -11.37
CA ASP A 77 11.09 5.08 -11.46
C ASP A 77 9.82 5.84 -11.88
N MET A 78 9.14 6.44 -10.91
CA MET A 78 7.89 7.19 -11.15
C MET A 78 8.05 8.37 -12.11
N ARG A 79 9.24 8.91 -12.28
CA ARG A 79 9.52 9.99 -13.24
C ARG A 79 9.37 9.54 -14.69
N LYS A 80 9.48 8.24 -14.94
CA LYS A 80 9.36 7.60 -16.26
C LYS A 80 8.05 6.86 -16.45
N HIS A 81 7.27 6.73 -15.37
CA HIS A 81 6.04 5.96 -15.38
C HIS A 81 4.91 6.73 -16.06
N HIS A 82 4.21 6.07 -17.00
CA HIS A 82 3.01 6.58 -17.67
C HIS A 82 1.97 5.46 -17.81
N GLY A 83 0.71 5.76 -17.47
CA GLY A 83 -0.42 4.84 -17.58
C GLY A 83 -1.73 5.60 -17.48
N ALA A 84 -2.85 4.95 -17.81
CA ALA A 84 -4.17 5.56 -17.76
C ALA A 84 -4.75 5.69 -16.33
N HIS A 85 -4.12 5.06 -15.35
CA HIS A 85 -4.57 5.09 -13.95
C HIS A 85 -3.87 6.21 -13.16
N PRO A 86 -4.58 6.96 -12.29
CA PRO A 86 -3.96 7.88 -11.33
C PRO A 86 -2.92 7.16 -10.48
N ARG A 87 -1.80 7.82 -10.20
CA ARG A 87 -0.66 7.22 -9.51
C ARG A 87 -0.07 8.12 -8.42
N MET A 88 0.26 7.52 -7.29
CA MET A 88 0.90 8.21 -6.17
C MET A 88 2.38 7.88 -6.03
N GLY A 89 2.75 6.65 -6.34
CA GLY A 89 4.10 6.14 -6.19
C GLY A 89 4.26 4.76 -6.81
N ALA A 90 5.43 4.15 -6.63
CA ALA A 90 5.73 2.80 -7.11
C ALA A 90 4.77 1.76 -6.53
N THR A 91 4.34 1.95 -5.28
CA THR A 91 3.16 1.33 -4.69
C THR A 91 2.12 2.43 -4.50
N ASP A 92 0.98 2.33 -5.20
CA ASP A 92 -0.06 3.34 -5.14
C ASP A 92 -0.91 3.19 -3.86
N VAL A 93 -1.48 2.00 -3.65
CA VAL A 93 -2.24 1.64 -2.45
C VAL A 93 -1.78 0.30 -1.90
N LEU A 94 -1.95 0.12 -0.60
CA LEU A 94 -1.60 -1.12 0.10
C LEU A 94 -2.66 -1.41 1.18
N PRO A 95 -3.82 -1.99 0.78
CA PRO A 95 -4.88 -2.33 1.71
C PRO A 95 -4.57 -3.61 2.50
N LEU A 96 -4.87 -3.58 3.81
CA LEU A 96 -4.91 -4.74 4.70
C LEU A 96 -6.36 -5.08 5.04
N ILE A 97 -6.81 -6.26 4.66
CA ILE A 97 -8.22 -6.66 4.71
C ILE A 97 -8.40 -7.75 5.77
N PRO A 98 -9.25 -7.56 6.79
CA PRO A 98 -9.55 -8.60 7.77
C PRO A 98 -10.33 -9.74 7.11
N VAL A 99 -9.84 -10.99 7.22
CA VAL A 99 -10.49 -12.18 6.67
C VAL A 99 -11.08 -13.05 7.78
N ALA A 100 -10.31 -13.34 8.83
CA ALA A 100 -10.77 -14.16 9.95
C ALA A 100 -10.03 -13.80 11.25
N GLY A 101 -10.72 -13.87 12.38
CA GLY A 101 -10.15 -13.75 13.73
C GLY A 101 -9.51 -12.39 14.07
N ILE A 102 -9.72 -11.37 13.25
CA ILE A 102 -9.17 -10.02 13.42
C ILE A 102 -10.19 -8.98 12.97
N THR A 103 -10.22 -7.84 13.62
CA THR A 103 -11.14 -6.74 13.33
C THR A 103 -10.53 -5.72 12.35
N LEU A 104 -11.41 -4.88 11.77
CA LEU A 104 -10.98 -3.76 10.93
C LEU A 104 -10.10 -2.75 11.70
N GLU A 105 -10.43 -2.48 12.96
CA GLU A 105 -9.65 -1.65 13.87
C GLU A 105 -8.23 -2.18 14.08
N GLU A 106 -8.09 -3.48 14.32
CA GLU A 106 -6.79 -4.13 14.48
C GLU A 106 -5.98 -4.03 13.18
N CYS A 107 -6.61 -4.22 12.02
CA CYS A 107 -5.98 -3.99 10.72
C CYS A 107 -5.56 -2.52 10.53
N ALA A 108 -6.36 -1.55 11.01
CA ALA A 108 -6.00 -0.14 10.99
C ALA A 108 -4.73 0.16 11.81
N VAL A 109 -4.59 -0.48 12.96
CA VAL A 109 -3.37 -0.37 13.78
C VAL A 109 -2.16 -0.96 13.04
N LEU A 110 -2.33 -2.11 12.39
CA LEU A 110 -1.26 -2.73 11.59
C LEU A 110 -0.87 -1.86 10.40
N ALA A 111 -1.85 -1.28 9.69
CA ALA A 111 -1.59 -0.38 8.57
C ALA A 111 -0.78 0.85 8.99
N ARG A 112 -1.12 1.48 10.11
CA ARG A 112 -0.36 2.63 10.64
C ARG A 112 1.07 2.26 11.04
N LYS A 113 1.28 1.11 11.70
CA LYS A 113 2.62 0.61 12.03
C LYS A 113 3.45 0.32 10.77
N LEU A 114 2.81 -0.26 9.75
CA LEU A 114 3.45 -0.52 8.47
C LEU A 114 3.82 0.80 7.76
N ALA A 115 2.94 1.81 7.78
CA ALA A 115 3.21 3.13 7.22
C ALA A 115 4.41 3.82 7.90
N GLU A 116 4.48 3.77 9.22
CA GLU A 116 5.60 4.30 9.99
C GLU A 116 6.91 3.59 9.61
N ARG A 117 6.89 2.26 9.53
CA ARG A 117 8.03 1.46 9.11
C ARG A 117 8.46 1.76 7.66
N MET A 118 7.51 1.93 6.73
CA MET A 118 7.77 2.34 5.34
C MET A 118 8.51 3.68 5.29
N ALA A 119 8.05 4.64 6.07
CA ALA A 119 8.69 5.94 6.13
C ALA A 119 10.13 5.84 6.66
N HIS A 120 10.33 5.20 7.79
CA HIS A 120 11.65 5.15 8.45
C HIS A 120 12.66 4.25 7.75
N GLU A 121 12.26 3.02 7.35
CA GLU A 121 13.20 2.04 6.82
C GLU A 121 13.32 2.05 5.29
N ALA A 122 12.22 2.38 4.59
CA ALA A 122 12.21 2.40 3.12
C ALA A 122 12.31 3.81 2.51
N GLY A 123 12.16 4.87 3.29
CA GLY A 123 12.17 6.24 2.80
C GLY A 123 10.96 6.59 1.93
N ILE A 124 9.80 5.98 2.23
CA ILE A 124 8.55 6.15 1.48
C ILE A 124 7.55 6.91 2.36
N PRO A 125 7.22 8.18 2.05
CA PRO A 125 6.19 8.92 2.77
C PRO A 125 4.83 8.27 2.58
N CYS A 126 4.06 8.15 3.68
CA CYS A 126 2.80 7.40 3.67
C CYS A 126 1.62 8.24 4.15
N TYR A 127 0.49 8.08 3.46
CA TYR A 127 -0.82 8.56 3.89
C TYR A 127 -1.63 7.39 4.47
N ALA A 128 -2.23 7.60 5.65
CA ALA A 128 -3.22 6.70 6.19
C ALA A 128 -4.61 7.17 5.75
N TYR A 129 -5.43 6.29 5.16
CA TYR A 129 -6.75 6.66 4.67
C TYR A 129 -7.82 5.63 5.08
N GLU A 130 -9.10 5.90 4.78
CA GLU A 130 -10.25 5.10 5.20
C GLU A 130 -10.26 4.86 6.72
N ALA A 131 -10.34 3.63 7.18
CA ALA A 131 -10.35 3.29 8.61
C ALA A 131 -8.99 3.53 9.30
N ALA A 132 -7.88 3.62 8.57
CA ALA A 132 -6.58 4.00 9.13
C ALA A 132 -6.40 5.52 9.25
N ALA A 133 -7.26 6.34 8.63
CA ALA A 133 -7.10 7.80 8.54
C ALA A 133 -6.83 8.46 9.89
N LEU A 134 -5.80 9.32 9.93
CA LEU A 134 -5.48 10.16 11.08
C LEU A 134 -6.17 11.54 11.01
N LYS A 135 -6.58 11.95 9.79
CA LYS A 135 -7.33 13.18 9.53
C LYS A 135 -8.69 12.82 8.92
N PRO A 136 -9.82 13.46 9.34
CA PRO A 136 -11.16 13.11 8.87
C PRO A 136 -11.32 13.17 7.34
N GLU A 137 -10.71 14.15 6.68
CA GLU A 137 -10.74 14.34 5.23
C GLU A 137 -10.05 13.22 4.47
N ARG A 138 -9.10 12.52 5.09
CA ARG A 138 -8.36 11.39 4.50
C ARG A 138 -9.14 10.08 4.51
N LYS A 139 -10.35 10.05 5.05
CA LYS A 139 -11.27 8.93 4.83
C LYS A 139 -11.59 8.73 3.35
N ASN A 140 -11.45 9.77 2.53
CA ASN A 140 -11.60 9.68 1.09
C ASN A 140 -10.21 9.60 0.41
N LEU A 141 -9.91 8.46 -0.22
CA LEU A 141 -8.66 8.24 -0.96
C LEU A 141 -8.39 9.33 -2.01
N ALA A 142 -9.44 9.89 -2.65
CA ALA A 142 -9.28 10.94 -3.66
C ALA A 142 -8.61 12.20 -3.09
N VAL A 143 -8.80 12.50 -1.79
CA VAL A 143 -8.12 13.61 -1.11
C VAL A 143 -6.62 13.35 -1.01
N CYS A 144 -6.23 12.12 -0.64
CA CYS A 144 -4.82 11.73 -0.59
C CYS A 144 -4.17 11.77 -1.99
N ARG A 145 -4.90 11.31 -3.03
CA ARG A 145 -4.43 11.24 -4.42
C ARG A 145 -4.47 12.57 -5.17
N ALA A 146 -5.08 13.62 -4.64
CA ALA A 146 -5.22 14.90 -5.33
C ALA A 146 -3.88 15.41 -5.87
N GLY A 147 -3.80 15.67 -7.18
CA GLY A 147 -2.59 16.08 -7.89
C GLY A 147 -1.55 14.98 -8.12
N GLU A 148 -1.86 13.76 -7.75
CA GLU A 148 -1.07 12.54 -8.02
C GLU A 148 0.39 12.64 -7.56
N TYR A 149 1.29 11.91 -8.21
CA TYR A 149 2.72 11.90 -7.98
C TYR A 149 3.35 13.31 -8.15
N GLU A 150 2.87 14.06 -9.14
CA GLU A 150 3.41 15.38 -9.49
C GLU A 150 3.24 16.41 -8.37
N ALA A 151 2.17 16.32 -7.58
CA ALA A 151 1.91 17.24 -6.48
C ALA A 151 2.69 16.90 -5.19
N LEU A 152 3.45 15.80 -5.14
CA LEU A 152 4.09 15.36 -3.91
C LEU A 152 5.02 16.43 -3.32
N LEU A 153 5.86 17.06 -4.14
CA LEU A 153 6.81 18.08 -3.67
C LEU A 153 6.09 19.29 -3.07
N GLU A 154 4.98 19.73 -3.68
CA GLU A 154 4.14 20.79 -3.13
C GLU A 154 3.51 20.36 -1.81
N LYS A 155 2.95 19.14 -1.75
CA LYS A 155 2.34 18.60 -0.53
C LYS A 155 3.32 18.52 0.64
N LEU A 156 4.59 18.24 0.39
CA LEU A 156 5.61 18.15 1.44
C LEU A 156 5.88 19.50 2.12
N THR A 157 5.61 20.62 1.45
CA THR A 157 5.78 21.99 1.98
C THR A 157 4.53 22.53 2.67
N ASP A 158 3.38 21.88 2.51
CA ASP A 158 2.10 22.30 3.07
C ASP A 158 1.73 21.40 4.28
N PRO A 159 1.75 21.91 5.53
CA PRO A 159 1.47 21.11 6.73
C PRO A 159 0.10 20.40 6.71
N GLU A 160 -0.90 20.96 6.02
CA GLU A 160 -2.23 20.34 5.92
C GLU A 160 -2.24 19.17 4.92
N LYS A 161 -1.38 19.22 3.91
CA LYS A 161 -1.30 18.22 2.83
C LYS A 161 -0.20 17.18 3.03
N GLN A 162 0.75 17.43 3.94
CA GLN A 162 1.86 16.50 4.20
C GLN A 162 1.37 15.08 4.49
N PRO A 163 2.12 14.03 4.04
CA PRO A 163 1.91 12.65 4.48
C PRO A 163 1.85 12.52 5.99
N ASP A 164 1.10 11.55 6.48
CA ASP A 164 0.97 11.27 7.92
C ASP A 164 2.27 10.73 8.51
N PHE A 165 3.00 9.97 7.71
CA PHE A 165 4.28 9.35 8.08
C PHE A 165 5.35 9.83 7.12
N MET A 166 6.29 10.60 7.67
CA MET A 166 7.37 11.24 6.91
C MET A 166 8.69 10.49 7.13
N PRO A 167 9.49 10.26 6.07
CA PRO A 167 10.81 9.66 6.18
C PRO A 167 11.85 10.67 6.68
N ILE A 168 11.77 11.01 7.95
CA ILE A 168 12.69 11.96 8.61
C ILE A 168 13.83 11.16 9.22
N GLY A 169 15.07 11.51 8.84
CA GLY A 169 16.28 10.94 9.42
C GLY A 169 16.60 11.49 10.81
N GLU A 170 17.59 10.92 11.47
CA GLU A 170 17.99 11.28 12.85
C GLU A 170 18.37 12.76 13.00
N ASN A 171 18.86 13.38 11.93
CA ASN A 171 19.23 14.80 11.89
C ASN A 171 18.07 15.74 11.50
N GLY A 172 16.81 15.22 11.41
CA GLY A 172 15.67 15.98 10.95
C GLY A 172 15.60 16.18 9.42
N GLU A 173 16.50 15.56 8.67
CA GLU A 173 16.50 15.63 7.21
C GLU A 173 15.42 14.73 6.59
N LEU A 174 14.80 15.22 5.53
CA LEU A 174 13.81 14.46 4.77
C LEU A 174 14.52 13.48 3.80
N ARG A 175 14.24 12.17 3.92
CA ARG A 175 14.87 11.09 3.15
C ARG A 175 13.89 10.37 2.23
N ILE A 176 13.41 11.04 1.20
CA ILE A 176 12.48 10.43 0.24
C ILE A 176 13.24 9.71 -0.86
N ARG A 177 12.91 8.43 -1.10
CA ARG A 177 13.40 7.67 -2.24
C ARG A 177 12.47 7.85 -3.44
N ASN A 178 13.06 8.10 -4.62
CA ASN A 178 12.37 8.18 -5.92
C ASN A 178 11.14 9.11 -5.95
N CYS A 179 11.08 10.12 -5.05
CA CYS A 179 9.98 11.09 -4.96
C CYS A 179 8.59 10.43 -5.00
N GLN A 180 8.37 9.34 -4.28
CA GLN A 180 7.10 8.60 -4.28
C GLN A 180 6.42 8.66 -2.91
N SER A 181 5.11 8.46 -2.89
CA SER A 181 4.31 8.28 -1.68
C SER A 181 3.42 7.04 -1.80
N LEU A 182 2.83 6.60 -0.70
CA LEU A 182 2.02 5.39 -0.60
C LEU A 182 0.76 5.69 0.22
N CYS A 183 -0.38 5.12 -0.18
CA CYS A 183 -1.60 5.13 0.61
C CYS A 183 -1.83 3.76 1.26
N LEU A 184 -2.04 3.74 2.59
CA LEU A 184 -2.32 2.53 3.35
C LEU A 184 -3.70 2.60 4.02
N GLU A 185 -4.44 1.50 3.92
CA GLU A 185 -5.73 1.31 4.58
C GLU A 185 -5.92 -0.12 5.09
N PRO A 186 -6.80 -0.34 6.08
CA PRO A 186 -7.56 -1.55 6.21
C PRO A 186 -8.85 -1.40 5.41
N ALA A 187 -9.17 -2.35 4.53
CA ALA A 187 -10.39 -2.34 3.74
C ALA A 187 -11.37 -3.42 4.22
N ALA A 188 -12.68 -3.15 4.10
CA ALA A 188 -13.68 -4.17 4.34
C ALA A 188 -13.60 -5.27 3.26
N PRO A 189 -13.87 -6.57 3.59
CA PRO A 189 -13.87 -7.64 2.61
C PRO A 189 -14.80 -7.34 1.44
N LEU A 190 -14.33 -7.54 0.20
CA LEU A 190 -15.11 -7.33 -1.04
C LEU A 190 -16.38 -8.19 -1.15
N LEU A 191 -16.53 -9.21 -0.32
CA LEU A 191 -17.71 -10.10 -0.29
C LEU A 191 -19.04 -9.42 0.12
N ALA A 192 -19.02 -8.21 0.65
CA ALA A 192 -20.24 -7.50 1.03
C ALA A 192 -21.05 -6.93 -0.17
N HIS A 193 -20.52 -6.91 -1.38
CA HIS A 193 -21.21 -6.36 -2.55
C HIS A 193 -21.74 -7.40 -3.54
N ALA A 194 -21.51 -8.71 -3.29
CA ALA A 194 -21.98 -9.78 -4.19
C ALA A 194 -23.46 -10.20 -3.99
N THR A 195 -24.18 -9.65 -3.01
CA THR A 195 -25.54 -10.05 -2.66
C THR A 195 -26.65 -9.16 -3.19
N SER A 196 -26.37 -8.18 -4.05
CA SER A 196 -27.41 -7.28 -4.60
C SER A 196 -27.70 -7.49 -6.10
N LEU A 197 -27.34 -8.62 -6.67
CA LEU A 197 -27.85 -9.05 -7.98
C LEU A 197 -28.88 -10.15 -7.77
N SER A 198 -30.09 -9.77 -7.39
CA SER A 198 -31.29 -10.59 -7.52
C SER A 198 -32.03 -10.22 -8.81
N PRO A 199 -32.73 -11.21 -9.44
CA PRO A 199 -33.16 -11.23 -10.82
C PRO A 199 -34.18 -10.18 -11.19
#